data_3cdc11b280e897fa95b4a05f7856b384
#
_entry.id   3cdc11b280e897fa95b4a05f7856b384
#
_cell.length_a   1.000
_cell.length_b   1.000
_cell.length_c   1.000
_cell.angle_alpha   90.00
_cell.angle_beta   90.00
_cell.angle_gamma   90.00
#
_symmetry.space_group_name_H-M   'P 1'
#
loop_
_entity.id
_entity.type
_entity.pdbx_description
1 polymer ?
#
loop_
_entity_poly.entity_id
_entity_poly.type
_entity_poly.pdbx_seq_one_letter_code
_entity_poly.pdbx_strand_id
1 'polypeptide(L)'
;MSSNVSRRSFFKGAGLAAMGALTAGTLSGCGQGYAAATPANPSTGDFGGPSWLGAPPVIDEADIAETIETEVLVVGMGTGGIPAMISAAENGAKVLGIDRQGTPHNVREDIGAIDSRLQQASFDEFPEFRIEKKEAVEDIVRYANGFVNYDLVKLWADESGAMVDWLTDIIQRDGKLVMEFEGGVGDTSDPGRDKAFATGHSPQKTDAVAEDEEWGFAESILAYAAEQGAEVRWYTEFIKCETDESGRVTGVIARDVQGERPYLRINASKGVILSTGGYGNNLEMMEDRQAWNQKIRIAAPGSGGNPTGSGIKAALWLGATMDPLGAACTFNRACVKPDQ
;
A
#
# COMPACT_ATOMS: atom_id res chain seq x y z
N MET A 1 3.32 -0.89 -33.41
CA MET A 1 2.55 0.34 -33.12
C MET A 1 2.33 0.34 -31.61
N SER A 2 3.24 1.02 -30.89
CA SER A 2 3.14 1.13 -29.43
C SER A 2 2.05 2.16 -29.11
N SER A 3 0.98 1.72 -28.47
CA SER A 3 -0.01 2.63 -27.90
C SER A 3 0.60 3.21 -26.62
N ASN A 4 1.07 4.46 -26.67
CA ASN A 4 1.38 5.23 -25.50
C ASN A 4 0.11 5.39 -24.65
N VAL A 5 -0.03 4.55 -23.62
CA VAL A 5 -1.04 4.75 -22.58
C VAL A 5 -0.55 5.93 -21.75
N SER A 6 -1.16 7.09 -21.92
CA SER A 6 -0.77 8.27 -21.15
C SER A 6 -1.17 8.08 -19.69
N ARG A 7 -0.40 8.67 -18.76
CA ARG A 7 -0.70 8.71 -17.31
C ARG A 7 -2.17 9.06 -17.00
N ARG A 8 -2.81 9.88 -17.85
CA ARG A 8 -4.24 10.20 -17.78
C ARG A 8 -5.17 9.04 -18.10
N SER A 9 -4.72 8.03 -18.85
CA SER A 9 -5.54 6.87 -19.23
C SER A 9 -5.63 5.84 -18.12
N PHE A 10 -4.59 5.71 -17.29
CA PHE A 10 -4.57 4.82 -16.14
C PHE A 10 -5.68 5.18 -15.12
N PHE A 11 -5.80 6.47 -14.77
CA PHE A 11 -6.84 6.92 -13.83
C PHE A 11 -8.25 6.93 -14.42
N LYS A 12 -8.40 7.04 -15.74
CA LYS A 12 -9.71 6.90 -16.39
C LYS A 12 -10.21 5.46 -16.41
N GLY A 13 -9.29 4.48 -16.46
CA GLY A 13 -9.64 3.05 -16.39
C GLY A 13 -10.08 2.63 -14.97
N ALA A 14 -9.37 3.06 -13.95
CA ALA A 14 -9.68 2.72 -12.56
C ALA A 14 -11.01 3.37 -12.06
N GLY A 15 -11.34 4.55 -12.55
CA GLY A 15 -12.61 5.24 -12.20
C GLY A 15 -13.85 4.70 -12.88
N LEU A 16 -13.73 3.97 -13.98
CA LEU A 16 -14.87 3.43 -14.74
C LEU A 16 -15.27 2.01 -14.33
N ALA A 17 -14.43 1.28 -13.62
CA ALA A 17 -14.76 -0.04 -13.09
C ALA A 17 -15.74 0.00 -11.91
N ALA A 18 -15.96 1.15 -11.29
CA ALA A 18 -16.87 1.32 -10.15
C ALA A 18 -18.32 1.70 -10.51
N MET A 19 -18.64 1.92 -11.79
CA MET A 19 -19.97 2.38 -12.19
C MET A 19 -20.63 1.53 -13.29
N GLY A 20 -20.42 0.24 -13.34
CA GLY A 20 -20.99 -0.60 -14.39
C GLY A 20 -21.50 -1.95 -13.94
N ALA A 21 -22.58 -2.00 -13.17
CA ALA A 21 -23.35 -3.24 -13.02
C ALA A 21 -24.80 -2.98 -12.64
N LEU A 22 -25.63 -2.64 -13.61
CA LEU A 22 -27.06 -2.85 -13.57
C LEU A 22 -27.58 -3.07 -15.01
N THR A 23 -27.49 -4.29 -15.52
CA THR A 23 -28.48 -4.84 -16.47
C THR A 23 -28.49 -6.35 -16.34
N ALA A 24 -29.66 -6.89 -16.04
CA ALA A 24 -29.93 -8.30 -15.92
C ALA A 24 -29.83 -9.01 -17.28
N GLY A 25 -29.11 -10.13 -17.29
CA GLY A 25 -29.08 -11.07 -18.40
C GLY A 25 -28.76 -12.48 -17.88
N THR A 26 -29.76 -13.33 -17.87
CA THR A 26 -29.67 -14.75 -17.47
C THR A 26 -28.81 -15.56 -18.42
N LEU A 27 -27.73 -16.16 -17.93
CA LEU A 27 -27.12 -17.34 -18.53
C LEU A 27 -26.71 -18.32 -17.42
N SER A 28 -27.36 -19.47 -17.44
CA SER A 28 -27.10 -20.59 -16.55
C SER A 28 -25.76 -21.25 -16.93
N GLY A 29 -24.83 -21.26 -15.99
CA GLY A 29 -23.59 -22.00 -16.08
C GLY A 29 -23.05 -22.23 -14.65
N CYS A 30 -22.82 -23.50 -14.27
CA CYS A 30 -22.40 -23.93 -12.96
C CYS A 30 -21.12 -23.23 -12.50
N GLY A 31 -21.27 -22.35 -11.51
CA GLY A 31 -20.21 -21.75 -10.73
C GLY A 31 -20.89 -21.17 -9.48
N GLN A 32 -20.48 -21.59 -8.30
CA GLN A 32 -21.01 -21.00 -7.06
C GLN A 32 -20.59 -19.52 -7.04
N GLY A 33 -21.50 -18.67 -7.48
CA GLY A 33 -21.35 -17.23 -7.42
C GLY A 33 -21.42 -16.79 -5.95
N TYR A 34 -20.38 -16.12 -5.49
CA TYR A 34 -20.48 -15.29 -4.29
C TYR A 34 -21.47 -14.16 -4.61
N ALA A 35 -22.63 -14.23 -3.99
CA ALA A 35 -23.60 -13.14 -4.05
C ALA A 35 -22.94 -11.89 -3.41
N ALA A 36 -22.85 -10.80 -4.19
CA ALA A 36 -22.50 -9.52 -3.63
C ALA A 36 -23.55 -9.16 -2.57
N ALA A 37 -23.16 -9.17 -1.32
CA ALA A 37 -24.02 -8.72 -0.23
C ALA A 37 -24.30 -7.24 -0.43
N THR A 38 -25.56 -6.86 -0.48
CA THR A 38 -25.99 -5.47 -0.38
C THR A 38 -25.43 -4.91 0.92
N PRO A 39 -24.76 -3.76 0.96
CA PRO A 39 -24.25 -3.20 2.20
C PRO A 39 -25.44 -2.88 3.10
N ALA A 40 -25.61 -3.68 4.16
CA ALA A 40 -26.50 -3.35 5.24
C ALA A 40 -25.89 -2.20 6.03
N ASN A 41 -26.66 -1.13 6.21
CA ASN A 41 -26.28 -0.01 7.06
C ASN A 41 -25.99 -0.58 8.48
N PRO A 42 -24.77 -0.46 9.03
CA PRO A 42 -24.44 -1.07 10.30
C PRO A 42 -25.01 -0.26 11.45
N SER A 43 -26.26 -0.53 11.79
CA SER A 43 -26.81 -0.15 13.09
C SER A 43 -26.38 -1.18 14.12
N THR A 44 -25.51 -0.80 15.06
CA THR A 44 -25.28 -1.41 16.39
C THR A 44 -25.59 -2.91 16.53
N GLY A 45 -25.09 -3.77 15.66
CA GLY A 45 -25.29 -5.20 15.67
C GLY A 45 -23.98 -5.95 15.90
N ASP A 46 -24.09 -7.15 16.41
CA ASP A 46 -22.99 -8.12 16.42
C ASP A 46 -22.46 -8.28 15.00
N PHE A 47 -21.27 -7.77 14.73
CA PHE A 47 -20.65 -7.79 13.40
C PHE A 47 -20.31 -9.21 12.93
N GLY A 48 -20.56 -10.24 13.75
CA GLY A 48 -20.40 -11.66 13.38
C GLY A 48 -19.01 -12.04 12.88
N GLY A 49 -18.04 -11.17 13.07
CA GLY A 49 -16.66 -11.30 12.60
C GLY A 49 -15.74 -11.89 13.68
N PRO A 50 -14.45 -12.05 13.35
CA PRO A 50 -13.46 -12.52 14.31
C PRO A 50 -13.34 -11.54 15.49
N SER A 51 -12.99 -12.07 16.67
CA SER A 51 -12.93 -11.30 17.94
C SER A 51 -12.08 -10.03 17.86
N TRP A 52 -11.02 -10.04 17.08
CA TRP A 52 -10.13 -8.91 16.88
C TRP A 52 -10.75 -7.73 16.11
N LEU A 53 -11.83 -7.96 15.36
CA LEU A 53 -12.47 -6.90 14.58
C LEU A 53 -13.17 -5.88 15.51
N GLY A 54 -13.98 -6.35 16.44
CA GLY A 54 -14.78 -5.50 17.31
C GLY A 54 -15.76 -4.63 16.53
N ALA A 55 -16.49 -3.78 17.24
CA ALA A 55 -17.32 -2.75 16.64
C ALA A 55 -16.51 -1.47 16.34
N PRO A 56 -16.92 -0.68 15.34
CA PRO A 56 -16.32 0.63 15.11
C PRO A 56 -16.52 1.51 16.36
N PRO A 57 -15.49 2.29 16.76
CA PRO A 57 -15.61 3.16 17.93
C PRO A 57 -16.68 4.24 17.71
N VAL A 58 -17.49 4.47 18.75
CA VAL A 58 -18.45 5.58 18.79
C VAL A 58 -17.70 6.81 19.31
N ILE A 59 -17.70 7.88 18.54
CA ILE A 59 -17.10 9.17 18.90
C ILE A 59 -18.23 10.20 18.92
N ASP A 60 -18.43 10.86 20.05
CA ASP A 60 -19.42 11.90 20.17
C ASP A 60 -19.01 13.16 19.41
N GLU A 61 -19.97 13.84 18.80
CA GLU A 61 -19.71 15.06 18.04
C GLU A 61 -19.04 16.14 18.91
N ALA A 62 -19.33 16.17 20.19
CA ALA A 62 -18.74 17.08 21.15
C ALA A 62 -17.24 16.82 21.42
N ASP A 63 -16.75 15.63 21.10
CA ASP A 63 -15.33 15.26 21.27
C ASP A 63 -14.47 15.64 20.05
N ILE A 64 -15.10 16.10 18.96
CA ILE A 64 -14.40 16.52 17.74
C ILE A 64 -14.01 18.00 17.90
N ALA A 65 -12.70 18.21 18.07
CA ALA A 65 -12.15 19.54 18.29
C ALA A 65 -11.93 20.36 17.01
N GLU A 66 -11.75 19.70 15.87
CA GLU A 66 -11.41 20.34 14.60
C GLU A 66 -12.03 19.57 13.43
N THR A 67 -12.46 20.31 12.40
CA THR A 67 -12.86 19.74 11.10
C THR A 67 -11.97 20.32 10.00
N ILE A 68 -11.38 19.43 9.19
CA ILE A 68 -10.46 19.76 8.10
C ILE A 68 -11.08 19.36 6.78
N GLU A 69 -10.90 20.18 5.74
CA GLU A 69 -11.42 19.94 4.40
C GLU A 69 -10.27 19.66 3.42
N THR A 70 -10.38 18.56 2.70
CA THR A 70 -9.48 18.23 1.59
C THR A 70 -10.25 17.59 0.43
N GLU A 71 -9.61 17.37 -0.70
CA GLU A 71 -10.22 16.61 -1.80
C GLU A 71 -9.88 15.14 -1.73
N VAL A 72 -8.59 14.82 -1.49
CA VAL A 72 -8.09 13.47 -1.32
C VAL A 72 -7.37 13.39 0.01
N LEU A 73 -7.77 12.43 0.83
CA LEU A 73 -7.06 12.11 2.06
C LEU A 73 -6.26 10.82 1.85
N VAL A 74 -4.98 10.83 2.23
CA VAL A 74 -4.13 9.63 2.23
C VAL A 74 -3.77 9.29 3.68
N VAL A 75 -4.10 8.07 4.11
CA VAL A 75 -3.87 7.59 5.47
C VAL A 75 -2.68 6.64 5.49
N GLY A 76 -1.61 7.05 6.15
CA GLY A 76 -0.34 6.31 6.23
C GLY A 76 0.71 6.80 5.24
N MET A 77 1.81 7.35 5.77
CA MET A 77 2.93 7.93 5.00
C MET A 77 4.10 6.94 4.89
N GLY A 78 3.81 5.76 4.35
CA GLY A 78 4.78 4.73 4.02
C GLY A 78 4.99 4.57 2.51
N THR A 79 5.54 3.40 2.12
CA THR A 79 5.87 3.05 0.72
C THR A 79 4.70 3.23 -0.26
N GLY A 80 3.47 2.94 0.15
CA GLY A 80 2.30 3.10 -0.72
C GLY A 80 1.65 4.48 -0.63
N GLY A 81 1.69 5.11 0.55
CA GLY A 81 0.97 6.36 0.81
C GLY A 81 1.62 7.58 0.19
N ILE A 82 2.93 7.73 0.32
CA ILE A 82 3.63 8.89 -0.24
C ILE A 82 3.50 8.93 -1.77
N PRO A 83 3.76 7.86 -2.53
CA PRO A 83 3.53 7.87 -3.98
C PRO A 83 2.07 8.12 -4.37
N ALA A 84 1.11 7.59 -3.61
CA ALA A 84 -0.31 7.88 -3.86
C ALA A 84 -0.65 9.35 -3.65
N MET A 85 -0.09 9.97 -2.61
CA MET A 85 -0.22 11.41 -2.33
C MET A 85 0.38 12.25 -3.47
N ILE A 86 1.60 11.92 -3.91
CA ILE A 86 2.26 12.60 -5.04
C ILE A 86 1.38 12.51 -6.28
N SER A 87 0.97 11.30 -6.65
CA SER A 87 0.16 11.10 -7.85
C SER A 87 -1.17 11.87 -7.80
N ALA A 88 -1.84 11.94 -6.65
CA ALA A 88 -3.05 12.72 -6.50
C ALA A 88 -2.77 14.23 -6.66
N ALA A 89 -1.69 14.75 -6.11
CA ALA A 89 -1.29 16.15 -6.21
C ALA A 89 -0.88 16.53 -7.65
N GLU A 90 -0.09 15.69 -8.33
CA GLU A 90 0.26 15.88 -9.75
C GLU A 90 -0.98 15.95 -10.65
N ASN A 91 -2.07 15.30 -10.26
CA ASN A 91 -3.36 15.37 -10.96
C ASN A 91 -4.23 16.55 -10.50
N GLY A 92 -3.70 17.48 -9.74
CA GLY A 92 -4.33 18.75 -9.36
C GLY A 92 -5.33 18.63 -8.21
N ALA A 93 -5.32 17.56 -7.43
CA ALA A 93 -6.14 17.46 -6.24
C ALA A 93 -5.48 18.21 -5.07
N LYS A 94 -6.32 18.83 -4.21
CA LYS A 94 -5.89 19.23 -2.87
C LYS A 94 -5.75 17.96 -2.02
N VAL A 95 -4.51 17.65 -1.59
CA VAL A 95 -4.20 16.40 -0.90
C VAL A 95 -3.70 16.65 0.50
N LEU A 96 -4.25 15.91 1.45
CA LEU A 96 -3.75 15.83 2.81
C LEU A 96 -3.32 14.39 3.10
N GLY A 97 -2.08 14.21 3.55
CA GLY A 97 -1.59 12.97 4.14
C GLY A 97 -1.70 13.02 5.65
N ILE A 98 -2.02 11.90 6.29
CA ILE A 98 -1.93 11.77 7.74
C ILE A 98 -1.13 10.54 8.14
N ASP A 99 -0.32 10.66 9.19
CA ASP A 99 0.34 9.54 9.82
C ASP A 99 0.42 9.74 11.34
N ARG A 100 0.30 8.67 12.11
CA ARG A 100 0.40 8.75 13.57
C ARG A 100 1.83 8.93 14.06
N GLN A 101 2.82 8.65 13.23
CA GLN A 101 4.24 8.91 13.49
C GLN A 101 4.59 10.35 13.15
N GLY A 102 5.77 10.79 13.59
CA GLY A 102 6.29 12.13 13.29
C GLY A 102 7.15 12.19 12.03
N THR A 103 7.44 11.04 11.43
CA THR A 103 8.30 10.88 10.25
C THR A 103 7.79 9.73 9.39
N PRO A 104 8.16 9.66 8.12
CA PRO A 104 7.82 8.53 7.27
C PRO A 104 8.42 7.23 7.82
N HIS A 105 7.65 6.17 7.77
CA HIS A 105 8.05 4.87 8.28
C HIS A 105 7.83 3.79 7.25
N ASN A 106 8.73 2.81 7.22
CA ASN A 106 8.68 1.69 6.28
C ASN A 106 8.62 2.12 4.81
N VAL A 107 9.27 3.21 4.47
CA VAL A 107 9.49 3.56 3.07
C VAL A 107 10.63 2.66 2.57
N ARG A 108 10.27 1.70 1.74
CA ARG A 108 11.23 0.74 1.20
C ARG A 108 11.98 1.36 0.05
N GLU A 109 13.27 1.12 0.04
CA GLU A 109 14.20 1.60 -0.99
C GLU A 109 14.47 0.53 -2.04
N ASP A 110 14.41 -0.76 -1.68
CA ASP A 110 14.53 -1.87 -2.62
C ASP A 110 13.21 -2.05 -3.36
N ILE A 111 13.18 -1.69 -4.63
CA ILE A 111 11.97 -1.67 -5.46
C ILE A 111 12.12 -2.69 -6.59
N GLY A 112 11.21 -3.68 -6.63
CA GLY A 112 11.16 -4.65 -7.72
C GLY A 112 10.34 -4.16 -8.90
N ALA A 113 10.92 -4.11 -10.10
CA ALA A 113 10.23 -3.71 -11.31
C ALA A 113 10.71 -4.47 -12.56
N ILE A 114 9.84 -4.56 -13.56
CA ILE A 114 10.13 -5.18 -14.85
C ILE A 114 10.00 -4.13 -15.96
N ASP A 115 10.96 -4.11 -16.87
CA ASP A 115 11.00 -3.22 -18.04
C ASP A 115 11.15 -1.72 -17.71
N SER A 116 11.82 -1.37 -16.62
CA SER A 116 12.26 0.01 -16.40
C SER A 116 13.31 0.45 -17.46
N ARG A 117 13.47 1.75 -17.66
CA ARG A 117 14.51 2.31 -18.55
C ARG A 117 15.91 1.84 -18.13
N LEU A 118 16.15 1.76 -16.82
CA LEU A 118 17.44 1.35 -16.27
C LEU A 118 17.72 -0.13 -16.53
N GLN A 119 16.73 -1.00 -16.32
CA GLN A 119 16.84 -2.42 -16.64
C GLN A 119 17.04 -2.61 -18.14
N GLN A 120 16.26 -1.95 -18.99
CA GLN A 120 16.37 -2.07 -20.45
C GLN A 120 17.73 -1.60 -20.97
N ALA A 121 18.35 -0.59 -20.34
CA ALA A 121 19.68 -0.10 -20.72
C ALA A 121 20.78 -1.15 -20.49
N SER A 122 20.56 -2.14 -19.65
CA SER A 122 21.51 -3.22 -19.37
C SER A 122 21.41 -4.40 -20.35
N PHE A 123 20.38 -4.48 -21.18
CA PHE A 123 20.06 -5.67 -21.98
C PHE A 123 21.08 -6.03 -23.09
N ASP A 124 21.85 -5.08 -23.55
CA ASP A 124 22.87 -5.33 -24.56
C ASP A 124 24.12 -6.00 -23.94
N GLU A 125 24.44 -5.66 -22.69
CA GLU A 125 25.55 -6.22 -21.95
C GLU A 125 25.14 -7.51 -21.21
N PHE A 126 23.91 -7.55 -20.65
CA PHE A 126 23.35 -8.63 -19.85
C PHE A 126 22.00 -9.09 -20.40
N PRO A 127 21.97 -9.85 -21.50
CA PRO A 127 20.71 -10.33 -22.11
C PRO A 127 19.83 -11.16 -21.18
N GLU A 128 20.43 -11.80 -20.17
CA GLU A 128 19.75 -12.60 -19.14
C GLU A 128 18.89 -11.78 -18.19
N PHE A 129 19.06 -10.45 -18.15
CA PHE A 129 18.22 -9.56 -17.37
C PHE A 129 16.85 -9.28 -18.03
N ARG A 130 16.65 -9.76 -19.26
CA ARG A 130 15.32 -9.72 -19.89
C ARG A 130 14.38 -10.69 -19.18
N ILE A 131 13.25 -10.16 -18.76
CA ILE A 131 12.24 -10.92 -18.02
C ILE A 131 11.03 -11.11 -18.90
N GLU A 132 10.65 -12.38 -19.11
CA GLU A 132 9.35 -12.70 -19.68
C GLU A 132 8.28 -12.51 -18.60
N LYS A 133 7.44 -11.47 -18.71
CA LYS A 133 6.46 -11.09 -17.71
C LYS A 133 5.53 -12.23 -17.31
N LYS A 134 5.11 -13.03 -18.29
CA LYS A 134 4.25 -14.19 -18.03
C LYS A 134 4.97 -15.20 -17.13
N GLU A 135 6.23 -15.48 -17.38
CA GLU A 135 7.03 -16.40 -16.57
C GLU A 135 7.17 -15.89 -15.14
N ALA A 136 7.45 -14.59 -14.96
CA ALA A 136 7.55 -13.97 -13.64
C ALA A 136 6.23 -14.04 -12.86
N VAL A 137 5.11 -13.78 -13.52
CA VAL A 137 3.77 -13.88 -12.91
C VAL A 137 3.47 -15.31 -12.50
N GLU A 138 3.71 -16.28 -13.39
CA GLU A 138 3.49 -17.71 -13.12
C GLU A 138 4.38 -18.22 -11.98
N ASP A 139 5.60 -17.72 -11.87
CA ASP A 139 6.52 -18.07 -10.79
C ASP A 139 6.03 -17.58 -9.43
N ILE A 140 5.58 -16.32 -9.34
CA ILE A 140 4.99 -15.77 -8.12
C ILE A 140 3.73 -16.54 -7.72
N VAL A 141 2.86 -16.87 -8.69
CA VAL A 141 1.65 -17.66 -8.44
C VAL A 141 2.00 -19.05 -7.91
N ARG A 142 3.01 -19.68 -8.48
CA ARG A 142 3.53 -20.99 -8.03
C ARG A 142 4.13 -20.89 -6.62
N TYR A 143 4.94 -19.88 -6.33
CA TYR A 143 5.50 -19.62 -5.02
C TYR A 143 4.41 -19.46 -3.94
N ALA A 144 3.34 -18.76 -4.28
CA ALA A 144 2.18 -18.60 -3.41
C ALA A 144 1.26 -19.83 -3.37
N ASN A 145 1.62 -20.96 -3.99
CA ASN A 145 0.77 -22.14 -4.13
C ASN A 145 -0.61 -21.84 -4.73
N GLY A 146 -0.72 -20.87 -5.61
CA GLY A 146 -1.98 -20.40 -6.20
C GLY A 146 -2.82 -19.50 -5.30
N PHE A 147 -2.40 -19.23 -4.06
CA PHE A 147 -3.11 -18.38 -3.12
C PHE A 147 -2.70 -16.90 -3.27
N VAL A 148 -2.93 -16.37 -4.44
CA VAL A 148 -2.60 -14.99 -4.78
C VAL A 148 -3.63 -14.44 -5.77
N ASN A 149 -3.89 -13.14 -5.71
CA ASN A 149 -4.68 -12.49 -6.73
C ASN A 149 -3.83 -12.31 -8.00
N TYR A 150 -4.10 -13.13 -9.00
CA TYR A 150 -3.37 -13.15 -10.27
C TYR A 150 -3.37 -11.78 -10.97
N ASP A 151 -4.50 -11.07 -10.96
CA ASP A 151 -4.62 -9.77 -11.64
C ASP A 151 -3.74 -8.70 -10.98
N LEU A 152 -3.55 -8.75 -9.65
CA LEU A 152 -2.63 -7.84 -8.96
C LEU A 152 -1.17 -8.15 -9.28
N VAL A 153 -0.79 -9.43 -9.35
CA VAL A 153 0.58 -9.82 -9.76
C VAL A 153 0.85 -9.42 -11.20
N LYS A 154 -0.13 -9.63 -12.08
CA LYS A 154 -0.05 -9.21 -13.47
C LYS A 154 0.06 -7.70 -13.60
N LEU A 155 -0.72 -6.93 -12.85
CA LEU A 155 -0.65 -5.47 -12.82
C LEU A 155 0.76 -5.00 -12.43
N TRP A 156 1.36 -5.61 -11.39
CA TRP A 156 2.74 -5.33 -11.02
C TRP A 156 3.71 -5.60 -12.18
N ALA A 157 3.62 -6.75 -12.82
CA ALA A 157 4.50 -7.09 -13.93
C ALA A 157 4.34 -6.15 -15.13
N ASP A 158 3.13 -5.67 -15.39
CA ASP A 158 2.85 -4.78 -16.52
C ASP A 158 3.27 -3.32 -16.27
N GLU A 159 3.10 -2.80 -15.04
CA GLU A 159 3.16 -1.37 -14.74
C GLU A 159 4.38 -0.96 -13.90
N SER A 160 5.08 -1.91 -13.27
CA SER A 160 6.15 -1.59 -12.33
C SER A 160 7.33 -0.84 -12.98
N GLY A 161 7.68 -1.15 -14.22
CA GLY A 161 8.73 -0.45 -14.95
C GLY A 161 8.42 1.05 -15.13
N ALA A 162 7.19 1.36 -15.57
CA ALA A 162 6.75 2.74 -15.71
C ALA A 162 6.67 3.48 -14.37
N MET A 163 6.31 2.78 -13.29
CA MET A 163 6.29 3.33 -11.94
C MET A 163 7.70 3.68 -11.46
N VAL A 164 8.69 2.78 -11.65
CA VAL A 164 10.08 3.06 -11.29
C VAL A 164 10.66 4.18 -12.13
N ASP A 165 10.33 4.26 -13.42
CA ASP A 165 10.75 5.37 -14.27
C ASP A 165 10.22 6.71 -13.76
N TRP A 166 8.96 6.76 -13.34
CA TRP A 166 8.36 7.95 -12.72
C TRP A 166 9.06 8.32 -11.40
N LEU A 167 9.33 7.34 -10.51
CA LEU A 167 10.09 7.59 -9.29
C LEU A 167 11.51 8.06 -9.57
N THR A 168 12.17 7.48 -10.57
CA THR A 168 13.51 7.89 -11.01
C THR A 168 13.54 9.37 -11.40
N ASP A 169 12.56 9.81 -12.20
CA ASP A 169 12.44 11.22 -12.59
C ASP A 169 12.25 12.14 -11.38
N ILE A 170 11.53 11.69 -10.36
CA ILE A 170 11.30 12.45 -9.12
C ILE A 170 12.57 12.58 -8.30
N ILE A 171 13.21 11.46 -7.98
CA ILE A 171 14.34 11.48 -7.03
C ILE A 171 15.61 12.06 -7.60
N GLN A 172 15.78 12.01 -8.92
CA GLN A 172 16.98 12.54 -9.59
C GLN A 172 16.88 14.05 -9.93
N ARG A 173 15.72 14.69 -9.67
CA ARG A 173 15.45 16.06 -10.08
C ARG A 173 16.41 17.12 -9.52
N ASP A 174 16.94 16.88 -8.33
CA ASP A 174 17.86 17.79 -7.62
C ASP A 174 19.32 17.31 -7.63
N GLY A 175 19.59 16.15 -8.22
CA GLY A 175 20.92 15.56 -8.32
C GLY A 175 21.44 14.93 -7.03
N LYS A 176 20.66 14.91 -5.95
CA LYS A 176 21.07 14.34 -4.66
C LYS A 176 20.97 12.82 -4.61
N LEU A 177 20.01 12.25 -5.34
CA LEU A 177 19.83 10.81 -5.45
C LEU A 177 19.93 10.37 -6.91
N VAL A 178 20.36 9.12 -7.10
CA VAL A 178 20.31 8.39 -8.36
C VAL A 178 19.62 7.07 -8.15
N MET A 179 18.75 6.67 -9.07
CA MET A 179 18.19 5.32 -9.07
C MET A 179 19.16 4.38 -9.78
N GLU A 180 19.55 3.32 -9.12
CA GLU A 180 20.39 2.28 -9.70
C GLU A 180 19.57 1.02 -9.96
N PHE A 181 19.87 0.35 -11.05
CA PHE A 181 19.41 -1.00 -11.31
C PHE A 181 20.45 -1.96 -10.75
N GLU A 182 20.08 -2.74 -9.76
CA GLU A 182 20.99 -3.64 -9.06
C GLU A 182 21.39 -4.86 -9.89
N GLY A 183 20.58 -5.21 -10.89
CA GLY A 183 20.80 -6.42 -11.67
C GLY A 183 20.75 -7.65 -10.79
N GLY A 184 21.56 -8.62 -11.17
CA GLY A 184 21.71 -9.86 -10.43
C GLY A 184 20.52 -10.81 -10.63
N VAL A 185 20.88 -12.02 -10.98
CA VAL A 185 19.99 -13.17 -10.85
C VAL A 185 20.47 -13.94 -9.64
N GLY A 186 19.60 -14.22 -8.69
CA GLY A 186 19.98 -15.01 -7.52
C GLY A 186 20.50 -16.39 -7.91
N ASP A 187 20.90 -17.15 -6.91
CA ASP A 187 21.38 -18.52 -7.11
C ASP A 187 20.28 -19.38 -7.76
N THR A 188 20.46 -19.66 -9.03
CA THR A 188 19.60 -20.55 -9.82
C THR A 188 20.05 -22.00 -9.77
N SER A 189 21.02 -22.34 -8.92
CA SER A 189 21.60 -23.69 -8.80
C SER A 189 20.64 -24.72 -8.20
N ASP A 190 19.57 -24.27 -7.53
CA ASP A 190 18.53 -25.15 -6.98
C ASP A 190 17.28 -25.12 -7.88
N PRO A 191 17.10 -26.10 -8.77
CA PRO A 191 15.98 -26.13 -9.70
C PRO A 191 14.61 -26.38 -9.04
N GLY A 192 14.57 -26.61 -7.75
CA GLY A 192 13.34 -26.75 -6.95
C GLY A 192 12.86 -25.46 -6.32
N ARG A 193 13.62 -24.38 -6.44
CA ARG A 193 13.27 -23.07 -5.90
C ARG A 193 12.68 -22.14 -6.94
N ASP A 194 12.16 -21.03 -6.43
CA ASP A 194 11.66 -19.96 -7.27
C ASP A 194 12.80 -19.36 -8.09
N LYS A 195 12.47 -18.97 -9.30
CA LYS A 195 13.42 -18.30 -10.17
C LYS A 195 13.71 -16.90 -9.64
N ALA A 196 14.98 -16.56 -9.51
CA ALA A 196 15.38 -15.20 -9.23
C ALA A 196 15.37 -14.38 -10.51
N PHE A 197 14.64 -13.26 -10.49
CA PHE A 197 14.56 -12.32 -11.58
C PHE A 197 15.32 -11.04 -11.24
N ALA A 198 16.02 -10.47 -12.21
CA ALA A 198 16.75 -9.21 -12.07
C ALA A 198 15.78 -8.02 -12.04
N THR A 199 15.09 -7.81 -10.93
CA THR A 199 14.05 -6.75 -10.78
C THR A 199 14.47 -5.61 -9.86
N GLY A 200 15.59 -5.73 -9.13
CA GLY A 200 16.00 -4.81 -8.07
C GLY A 200 16.38 -3.42 -8.60
N HIS A 201 15.82 -2.41 -7.96
CA HIS A 201 16.20 -1.00 -8.13
C HIS A 201 16.33 -0.38 -6.76
N SER A 202 17.37 0.43 -6.56
CA SER A 202 17.58 1.15 -5.30
C SER A 202 18.05 2.58 -5.51
N PRO A 203 17.52 3.54 -4.75
CA PRO A 203 18.04 4.90 -4.74
C PRO A 203 19.35 4.96 -3.97
N GLN A 204 20.35 5.59 -4.58
CA GLN A 204 21.67 5.81 -3.98
C GLN A 204 21.94 7.30 -3.81
N LYS A 205 22.64 7.66 -2.73
CA LYS A 205 23.10 9.03 -2.51
C LYS A 205 24.24 9.35 -3.46
N THR A 206 24.21 10.56 -4.00
CA THR A 206 25.34 11.12 -4.77
C THR A 206 26.26 11.92 -3.85
N ASP A 207 27.43 12.32 -4.36
CA ASP A 207 28.36 13.22 -3.66
C ASP A 207 27.77 14.63 -3.38
N ALA A 208 26.58 14.93 -3.90
CA ALA A 208 25.89 16.18 -3.65
C ALA A 208 25.20 16.23 -2.27
N VAL A 209 25.03 15.08 -1.60
CA VAL A 209 24.52 14.99 -0.23
C VAL A 209 25.68 15.11 0.74
N ALA A 210 25.65 16.09 1.64
CA ALA A 210 26.68 16.23 2.66
C ALA A 210 26.69 15.03 3.63
N GLU A 211 27.86 14.69 4.18
CA GLU A 211 28.02 13.53 5.07
C GLU A 211 27.14 13.57 6.32
N ASP A 212 26.81 14.78 6.78
CA ASP A 212 25.96 15.04 7.96
C ASP A 212 24.50 15.35 7.59
N GLU A 213 24.14 15.31 6.29
CA GLU A 213 22.77 15.54 5.84
C GLU A 213 21.94 14.27 5.95
N GLU A 214 20.88 14.33 6.74
CA GLU A 214 19.85 13.29 6.78
C GLU A 214 18.92 13.43 5.56
N TRP A 215 19.43 13.02 4.40
CA TRP A 215 18.67 13.02 3.15
C TRP A 215 18.67 11.62 2.55
N GLY A 216 17.49 11.13 2.21
CA GLY A 216 17.30 9.81 1.62
C GLY A 216 16.10 9.77 0.70
N PHE A 217 15.70 8.57 0.33
CA PHE A 217 14.58 8.35 -0.57
C PHE A 217 13.27 8.93 -0.05
N ALA A 218 12.95 8.68 1.23
CA ALA A 218 11.72 9.15 1.86
C ALA A 218 11.64 10.68 1.89
N GLU A 219 12.74 11.35 2.27
CA GLU A 219 12.84 12.80 2.31
C GLU A 219 12.69 13.40 0.92
N SER A 220 13.32 12.80 -0.10
CA SER A 220 13.26 13.27 -1.48
C SER A 220 11.84 13.22 -2.05
N ILE A 221 11.13 12.09 -1.86
CA ILE A 221 9.76 11.97 -2.38
C ILE A 221 8.76 12.82 -1.59
N LEU A 222 8.97 13.01 -0.28
CA LEU A 222 8.14 13.93 0.52
C LEU A 222 8.36 15.39 0.12
N ALA A 223 9.61 15.80 -0.11
CA ALA A 223 9.92 17.13 -0.61
C ALA A 223 9.22 17.39 -1.95
N TYR A 224 9.27 16.43 -2.86
CA TYR A 224 8.54 16.53 -4.12
C TYR A 224 7.03 16.62 -3.94
N ALA A 225 6.45 15.83 -3.02
CA ALA A 225 5.02 15.94 -2.71
C ALA A 225 4.64 17.35 -2.26
N ALA A 226 5.46 17.96 -1.40
CA ALA A 226 5.25 19.34 -0.95
C ALA A 226 5.38 20.35 -2.10
N GLU A 227 6.33 20.16 -3.03
CA GLU A 227 6.46 20.96 -4.25
C GLU A 227 5.19 20.89 -5.13
N GLN A 228 4.49 19.76 -5.12
CA GLN A 228 3.20 19.57 -5.81
C GLN A 228 2.02 20.12 -5.00
N GLY A 229 2.23 20.71 -3.82
CA GLY A 229 1.20 21.29 -2.98
C GLY A 229 0.47 20.31 -2.05
N ALA A 230 0.99 19.08 -1.88
CA ALA A 230 0.48 18.16 -0.89
C ALA A 230 0.96 18.51 0.51
N GLU A 231 0.11 18.34 1.50
CA GLU A 231 0.39 18.59 2.90
C GLU A 231 0.39 17.28 3.70
N VAL A 232 1.20 17.19 4.76
CA VAL A 232 1.20 16.04 5.68
C VAL A 232 0.97 16.54 7.10
N ARG A 233 -0.01 15.95 7.77
CA ARG A 233 -0.23 16.14 9.21
C ARG A 233 0.27 14.90 9.95
N TRP A 234 1.43 15.02 10.53
CA TRP A 234 2.06 14.03 11.39
C TRP A 234 1.35 13.91 12.74
N TYR A 235 1.67 12.87 13.51
CA TYR A 235 1.09 12.61 14.82
C TYR A 235 -0.42 12.51 14.82
N THR A 236 -0.99 12.09 13.69
CA THR A 236 -2.44 12.01 13.47
C THR A 236 -2.84 10.58 13.19
N GLU A 237 -3.44 9.94 14.20
CA GLU A 237 -3.86 8.53 14.14
C GLU A 237 -5.23 8.40 13.48
N PHE A 238 -5.32 7.57 12.46
CA PHE A 238 -6.59 7.18 11.85
C PHE A 238 -7.41 6.29 12.80
N ILE A 239 -8.69 6.61 12.98
CA ILE A 239 -9.61 5.88 13.86
C ILE A 239 -10.64 5.09 13.05
N LYS A 240 -11.40 5.75 12.20
CA LYS A 240 -12.45 5.13 11.36
C LYS A 240 -12.77 6.00 10.15
N CYS A 241 -13.37 5.40 9.13
CA CYS A 241 -14.02 6.15 8.06
C CYS A 241 -15.41 6.66 8.49
N GLU A 242 -15.84 7.76 7.86
CA GLU A 242 -17.20 8.25 7.87
C GLU A 242 -17.85 8.09 6.51
N THR A 243 -19.16 7.83 6.49
CA THR A 243 -19.92 7.62 5.27
C THR A 243 -21.16 8.50 5.25
N ASP A 244 -21.62 8.83 4.05
CA ASP A 244 -22.94 9.43 3.85
C ASP A 244 -24.05 8.36 3.86
N GLU A 245 -25.29 8.81 3.69
CA GLU A 245 -26.48 7.94 3.69
C GLU A 245 -26.47 6.89 2.57
N SER A 246 -25.69 7.09 1.50
CA SER A 246 -25.51 6.13 0.41
C SER A 246 -24.46 5.06 0.72
N GLY A 247 -23.71 5.20 1.82
CA GLY A 247 -22.59 4.33 2.19
C GLY A 247 -21.26 4.75 1.55
N ARG A 248 -21.21 5.87 0.83
CA ARG A 248 -19.96 6.40 0.29
C ARG A 248 -19.09 6.97 1.40
N VAL A 249 -17.80 6.63 1.40
CA VAL A 249 -16.82 7.25 2.30
C VAL A 249 -16.64 8.72 1.94
N THR A 250 -16.89 9.59 2.91
CA THR A 250 -16.80 11.05 2.79
C THR A 250 -15.66 11.66 3.57
N GLY A 251 -15.03 10.87 4.45
CA GLY A 251 -13.95 11.32 5.29
C GLY A 251 -13.58 10.32 6.35
N VAL A 252 -12.88 10.79 7.36
CA VAL A 252 -12.44 9.96 8.49
C VAL A 252 -12.56 10.73 9.80
N ILE A 253 -12.67 9.98 10.90
CA ILE A 253 -12.28 10.45 12.22
C ILE A 253 -10.84 10.04 12.46
N ALA A 254 -10.04 10.99 12.89
CA ALA A 254 -8.66 10.83 13.30
C ALA A 254 -8.47 11.36 14.73
N ARG A 255 -7.31 11.15 15.31
CA ARG A 255 -6.96 11.63 16.63
C ARG A 255 -5.54 12.17 16.63
N ASP A 256 -5.34 13.35 17.15
CA ASP A 256 -4.00 13.85 17.47
C ASP A 256 -3.41 12.97 18.58
N VAL A 257 -2.22 12.42 18.39
CA VAL A 257 -1.58 11.54 19.38
C VAL A 257 -0.66 12.29 20.34
N GLN A 258 -0.56 13.60 20.19
CA GLN A 258 0.16 14.49 21.08
C GLN A 258 -0.79 15.22 22.04
N GLY A 259 -0.28 15.71 23.17
CA GLY A 259 -1.01 16.54 24.10
C GLY A 259 -2.27 15.87 24.65
N GLU A 260 -3.39 16.57 24.57
CA GLU A 260 -4.70 16.16 25.10
C GLU A 260 -5.38 15.08 24.23
N ARG A 261 -4.86 14.79 23.07
CA ARG A 261 -5.33 13.80 22.11
C ARG A 261 -6.76 14.03 21.62
N PRO A 262 -7.09 15.23 21.13
CA PRO A 262 -8.42 15.51 20.62
C PRO A 262 -8.72 14.71 19.35
N TYR A 263 -10.02 14.45 19.13
CA TYR A 263 -10.48 13.91 17.85
C TYR A 263 -10.59 15.01 16.80
N LEU A 264 -10.39 14.60 15.57
CA LEU A 264 -10.44 15.44 14.38
C LEU A 264 -11.35 14.78 13.36
N ARG A 265 -12.15 15.56 12.66
CA ARG A 265 -12.84 15.11 11.45
C ARG A 265 -12.08 15.60 10.24
N ILE A 266 -11.82 14.76 9.27
CA ILE A 266 -11.21 15.14 8.01
C ILE A 266 -12.14 14.72 6.88
N ASN A 267 -12.79 15.72 6.26
CA ASN A 267 -13.66 15.51 5.12
C ASN A 267 -12.82 15.42 3.84
N ALA A 268 -13.12 14.42 3.00
CA ALA A 268 -12.42 14.15 1.75
C ALA A 268 -13.41 14.06 0.59
N SER A 269 -13.60 15.15 -0.13
CA SER A 269 -14.69 15.29 -1.12
C SER A 269 -14.55 14.33 -2.31
N LYS A 270 -13.33 13.94 -2.68
CA LYS A 270 -13.04 12.98 -3.76
C LYS A 270 -12.87 11.55 -3.24
N GLY A 271 -12.28 11.38 -2.04
CA GLY A 271 -12.14 10.06 -1.42
C GLY A 271 -10.96 9.93 -0.47
N VAL A 272 -10.86 8.74 0.12
CA VAL A 272 -9.83 8.36 1.09
C VAL A 272 -9.02 7.19 0.53
N ILE A 273 -7.70 7.29 0.60
CA ILE A 273 -6.76 6.21 0.26
C ILE A 273 -6.21 5.67 1.57
N LEU A 274 -6.42 4.38 1.83
CA LEU A 274 -5.90 3.69 3.00
C LEU A 274 -4.57 3.00 2.67
N SER A 275 -3.47 3.50 3.24
CA SER A 275 -2.12 2.95 3.12
C SER A 275 -1.51 2.65 4.49
N THR A 276 -2.34 2.14 5.39
CA THR A 276 -2.03 1.96 6.82
C THR A 276 -1.12 0.76 7.14
N GLY A 277 -0.64 0.06 6.11
CA GLY A 277 0.15 -1.15 6.26
C GLY A 277 -0.66 -2.36 6.72
N GLY A 278 0.03 -3.36 7.25
CA GLY A 278 -0.56 -4.62 7.66
C GLY A 278 -1.02 -4.64 9.13
N TYR A 279 -0.90 -5.81 9.76
CA TYR A 279 -1.38 -6.07 11.12
C TYR A 279 -0.34 -6.77 12.03
N GLY A 280 0.94 -6.69 11.69
CA GLY A 280 2.00 -7.42 12.39
C GLY A 280 2.11 -7.15 13.91
N ASN A 281 1.61 -6.01 14.39
CA ASN A 281 1.55 -5.68 15.82
C ASN A 281 0.19 -5.94 16.47
N ASN A 282 -0.74 -6.56 15.76
CA ASN A 282 -1.99 -7.02 16.32
C ASN A 282 -1.92 -8.54 16.51
N LEU A 283 -1.60 -8.97 17.73
CA LEU A 283 -1.40 -10.39 18.03
C LEU A 283 -2.64 -11.23 17.76
N GLU A 284 -3.84 -10.73 18.06
CA GLU A 284 -5.08 -11.45 17.78
C GLU A 284 -5.32 -11.66 16.29
N MET A 285 -5.04 -10.64 15.47
CA MET A 285 -5.10 -10.78 14.01
C MET A 285 -4.03 -11.74 13.50
N MET A 286 -2.83 -11.70 14.06
CA MET A 286 -1.75 -12.60 13.71
C MET A 286 -2.08 -14.05 14.06
N GLU A 287 -2.65 -14.30 15.22
CA GLU A 287 -3.07 -15.63 15.66
C GLU A 287 -4.20 -16.19 14.78
N ASP A 288 -5.19 -15.37 14.45
CA ASP A 288 -6.32 -15.75 13.62
C ASP A 288 -5.88 -15.99 12.16
N ARG A 289 -5.11 -15.07 11.59
CA ARG A 289 -4.79 -15.07 10.16
C ARG A 289 -3.57 -15.91 9.81
N GLN A 290 -2.72 -16.22 10.77
CA GLN A 290 -1.48 -16.96 10.60
C GLN A 290 -1.39 -18.13 11.58
N ALA A 291 -2.45 -18.89 11.71
CA ALA A 291 -2.58 -20.00 12.66
C ALA A 291 -1.42 -21.02 12.59
N TRP A 292 -0.84 -21.23 11.41
CA TRP A 292 0.33 -22.09 11.22
C TRP A 292 1.64 -21.48 11.75
N ASN A 293 1.68 -20.17 11.97
CA ASN A 293 2.81 -19.43 12.56
C ASN A 293 2.72 -19.29 14.10
N GLN A 294 1.68 -19.77 14.75
CA GLN A 294 1.46 -19.63 16.19
C GLN A 294 2.63 -20.12 17.07
N LYS A 295 3.48 -21.00 16.53
CA LYS A 295 4.68 -21.49 17.18
C LYS A 295 5.92 -20.66 16.91
N ILE A 296 5.84 -19.69 16.02
CA ILE A 296 6.96 -18.82 15.66
C ILE A 296 6.75 -17.49 16.37
N ARG A 297 7.65 -17.16 17.31
CA ARG A 297 7.64 -15.84 17.91
C ARG A 297 8.03 -14.80 16.85
N ILE A 298 7.23 -13.77 16.73
CA ILE A 298 7.59 -12.61 15.93
C ILE A 298 8.60 -11.81 16.75
N ALA A 299 9.85 -11.90 16.33
CA ALA A 299 10.97 -11.35 17.07
C ALA A 299 11.05 -9.81 17.06
N ALA A 300 10.36 -9.16 16.16
CA ALA A 300 10.33 -7.71 16.06
C ALA A 300 8.92 -7.24 15.69
N PRO A 301 8.03 -7.07 16.66
CA PRO A 301 6.86 -6.27 16.41
C PRO A 301 7.38 -4.85 16.09
N GLY A 302 7.30 -4.48 14.83
CA GLY A 302 7.51 -3.10 14.44
C GLY A 302 8.93 -2.63 14.25
N SER A 303 9.69 -3.30 13.43
CA SER A 303 10.70 -2.57 12.66
C SER A 303 9.94 -1.62 11.71
N GLY A 304 9.60 -0.44 12.21
CA GLY A 304 8.91 0.62 11.47
C GLY A 304 7.38 0.55 11.53
N GLY A 305 6.75 1.66 11.86
CA GLY A 305 5.34 1.96 11.65
C GLY A 305 4.31 1.30 12.56
N ASN A 306 4.65 0.28 13.31
CA ASN A 306 3.73 -0.39 14.25
C ASN A 306 2.33 -0.71 13.63
N PRO A 307 2.23 -1.57 12.62
CA PRO A 307 1.00 -1.85 11.89
C PRO A 307 0.01 -2.64 12.75
N THR A 308 -1.13 -2.03 13.08
CA THR A 308 -2.16 -2.58 13.97
C THR A 308 -3.38 -3.14 13.24
N GLY A 309 -3.41 -3.05 11.92
CA GLY A 309 -4.57 -3.44 11.12
C GLY A 309 -5.73 -2.43 11.15
N SER A 310 -5.49 -1.18 11.55
CA SER A 310 -6.53 -0.16 11.69
C SER A 310 -7.30 0.09 10.39
N GLY A 311 -6.60 0.25 9.26
CA GLY A 311 -7.26 0.43 7.96
C GLY A 311 -8.01 -0.81 7.50
N ILE A 312 -7.49 -2.00 7.79
CA ILE A 312 -8.17 -3.26 7.49
C ILE A 312 -9.49 -3.35 8.28
N LYS A 313 -9.44 -3.09 9.59
CA LYS A 313 -10.65 -3.05 10.43
C LYS A 313 -11.67 -2.04 9.90
N ALA A 314 -11.23 -0.84 9.59
CA ALA A 314 -12.12 0.21 9.08
C ALA A 314 -12.79 -0.18 7.76
N ALA A 315 -12.06 -0.80 6.84
CA ALA A 315 -12.61 -1.29 5.59
C ALA A 315 -13.63 -2.43 5.82
N LEU A 316 -13.33 -3.36 6.73
CA LEU A 316 -14.24 -4.46 7.09
C LEU A 316 -15.53 -3.96 7.75
N TRP A 317 -15.46 -2.94 8.61
CA TRP A 317 -16.66 -2.32 9.20
C TRP A 317 -17.58 -1.70 8.14
N LEU A 318 -17.03 -1.33 6.99
CA LEU A 318 -17.78 -0.80 5.84
C LEU A 318 -18.20 -1.89 4.83
N GLY A 319 -18.00 -3.17 5.17
CA GLY A 319 -18.40 -4.28 4.32
C GLY A 319 -17.39 -4.71 3.27
N ALA A 320 -16.15 -4.24 3.33
CA ALA A 320 -15.08 -4.78 2.51
C ALA A 320 -14.81 -6.25 2.87
N THR A 321 -14.23 -6.97 1.93
CA THR A 321 -13.78 -8.35 2.14
C THR A 321 -12.27 -8.39 2.33
N MET A 322 -11.82 -9.33 3.12
CA MET A 322 -10.41 -9.61 3.33
C MET A 322 -10.01 -10.86 2.54
N ASP A 323 -8.75 -10.92 2.09
CA ASP A 323 -8.20 -12.13 1.50
C ASP A 323 -8.46 -13.32 2.45
N PRO A 324 -9.01 -14.44 1.96
CA PRO A 324 -9.38 -15.59 2.80
C PRO A 324 -8.16 -16.20 3.51
N LEU A 325 -6.97 -16.04 2.96
CA LEU A 325 -5.74 -16.55 3.56
C LEU A 325 -4.92 -15.42 4.18
N GLY A 326 -4.32 -15.71 5.31
CA GLY A 326 -3.32 -14.84 5.92
C GLY A 326 -2.03 -14.84 5.11
N ALA A 327 -1.36 -13.70 5.07
CA ALA A 327 -0.03 -13.60 4.47
C ALA A 327 0.98 -14.45 5.24
N ALA A 328 1.94 -15.04 4.51
CA ALA A 328 3.07 -15.71 5.12
C ALA A 328 3.99 -14.70 5.83
N CYS A 329 4.58 -15.11 6.96
CA CYS A 329 5.70 -14.36 7.52
C CYS A 329 6.91 -14.45 6.60
N THR A 330 7.49 -13.33 6.29
CA THR A 330 8.82 -13.28 5.72
C THR A 330 9.81 -13.58 6.83
N PHE A 331 10.62 -14.62 6.68
CA PHE A 331 11.70 -14.88 7.62
C PHE A 331 12.68 -13.75 7.60
N ASN A 332 12.80 -13.10 8.73
CA ASN A 332 13.84 -12.17 8.94
C ASN A 332 14.94 -12.74 9.84
N ARG A 333 16.03 -12.32 9.59
CA ARG A 333 17.39 -12.46 10.01
C ARG A 333 17.63 -12.13 11.50
N ALA A 334 16.68 -12.37 12.38
CA ALA A 334 16.85 -12.13 13.80
C ALA A 334 17.07 -13.45 14.54
N CYS A 335 18.09 -13.49 15.37
CA CYS A 335 18.26 -14.52 16.38
C CYS A 335 17.59 -14.05 17.67
N VAL A 336 16.66 -14.82 18.20
CA VAL A 336 16.09 -14.60 19.54
C VAL A 336 16.66 -15.63 20.51
N LYS A 337 16.83 -15.23 21.75
CA LYS A 337 17.18 -16.19 22.79
C LYS A 337 16.04 -17.19 22.97
N PRO A 338 16.35 -18.49 23.26
CA PRO A 338 15.32 -19.52 23.35
C PRO A 338 14.27 -19.30 24.43
N ASP A 339 14.52 -18.43 25.36
CA ASP A 339 13.74 -18.15 26.58
C ASP A 339 13.01 -16.78 26.53
N GLN A 340 13.04 -16.12 25.39
CA GLN A 340 12.34 -14.83 25.17
C GLN A 340 11.14 -14.94 24.26
#